data_e73abd7c2723d6004f1fa68678df2ca1
#
_entry.id   e73abd7c2723d6004f1fa68678df2ca1
#
_cell.length_a   1.000
_cell.length_b   1.000
_cell.length_c   1.000
_cell.angle_alpha   90.00
_cell.angle_beta   90.00
_cell.angle_gamma   90.00
#
_symmetry.space_group_name_H-M   'P 1'
#
loop_
_entity.id
_entity.type
_entity.pdbx_description
1 polymer ?
#
loop_
_entity_poly.entity_id
_entity_poly.type
_entity_poly.pdbx_seq_one_letter_code
_entity_poly.pdbx_strand_id
1 'polypeptide(L)'
;MSNKALGATQQAAREGVALLTVHSSKGLEFDVVFVAGMAEGVFPDYRALGKAKEMAEEARNAFVAVTRSKRLLYLSYPRLRRMPWGDTKLQQPSRYLKACMP
;
A
#
# COMPACT_ATOMS: atom_id res chain seq x y z
N MET A 1 8.24 -5.34 -17.15
CA MET A 1 7.75 -4.73 -15.92
C MET A 1 8.52 -3.52 -15.48
N SER A 2 9.77 -3.41 -15.88
CA SER A 2 10.52 -2.15 -15.71
C SER A 2 9.79 -0.97 -16.35
N ASN A 3 9.04 -1.23 -17.42
CA ASN A 3 8.27 -0.20 -18.11
C ASN A 3 7.18 0.43 -17.24
N LYS A 4 6.66 -0.30 -16.26
CA LYS A 4 5.66 0.25 -15.35
C LYS A 4 6.26 1.33 -14.44
N ALA A 5 7.44 1.10 -13.92
CA ALA A 5 8.11 2.09 -13.09
C ALA A 5 8.49 3.33 -13.90
N LEU A 6 9.00 3.13 -15.12
CA LEU A 6 9.31 4.24 -16.01
C LEU A 6 8.08 5.00 -16.42
N GLY A 7 6.99 4.29 -16.76
CA GLY A 7 5.72 4.91 -17.11
C GLY A 7 5.14 5.70 -15.95
N ALA A 8 5.23 5.17 -14.75
CA ALA A 8 4.77 5.85 -13.55
C ALA A 8 5.59 7.11 -13.28
N THR A 9 6.91 7.05 -13.45
CA THR A 9 7.77 8.22 -13.29
C THR A 9 7.43 9.29 -14.32
N GLN A 10 7.19 8.88 -15.55
CA GLN A 10 6.78 9.81 -16.60
C GLN A 10 5.42 10.42 -16.30
N GLN A 11 4.48 9.64 -15.78
CA GLN A 11 3.18 10.14 -15.37
C GLN A 11 3.30 11.13 -14.21
N ALA A 12 4.17 10.84 -13.25
CA ALA A 12 4.39 11.73 -12.12
C ALA A 12 5.02 13.07 -12.55
N ALA A 13 5.83 13.06 -13.60
CA ALA A 13 6.42 14.26 -14.17
C ALA A 13 5.42 15.08 -14.99
N ARG A 14 4.32 14.46 -15.41
CA ARG A 14 3.21 15.12 -16.10
C ARG A 14 2.10 15.41 -15.09
N GLU A 15 1.11 16.16 -15.51
CA GLU A 15 -0.09 16.34 -14.70
C GLU A 15 -0.87 15.03 -14.62
N GLY A 16 -1.41 14.72 -13.44
CA GLY A 16 -2.24 13.56 -13.23
C GLY A 16 -1.80 12.73 -12.05
N VAL A 17 -2.46 11.59 -11.89
CA VAL A 17 -2.25 10.67 -10.78
C VAL A 17 -1.51 9.44 -11.28
N ALA A 18 -0.41 9.11 -10.61
CA ALA A 18 0.32 7.88 -10.88
C ALA A 18 -0.28 6.75 -10.04
N LEU A 19 -0.61 5.63 -10.68
CA LEU A 19 -1.07 4.43 -9.99
C LEU A 19 0.08 3.44 -9.94
N LEU A 20 0.42 3.02 -8.72
CA LEU A 20 1.60 2.22 -8.47
C LEU A 20 1.31 1.08 -7.50
N THR A 21 2.09 0.01 -7.60
CA THR A 21 2.23 -0.93 -6.50
C THR A 21 3.32 -0.43 -5.58
N VAL A 22 3.38 -0.95 -4.36
CA VAL A 22 4.43 -0.58 -3.42
C VAL A 22 5.81 -0.88 -4.02
N HIS A 23 5.95 -2.04 -4.66
CA HIS A 23 7.22 -2.42 -5.29
C HIS A 23 7.64 -1.46 -6.39
N SER A 24 6.68 -1.00 -7.20
CA SER A 24 6.96 -0.07 -8.29
C SER A 24 7.32 1.32 -7.81
N SER A 25 6.99 1.65 -6.56
CA SER A 25 7.23 2.98 -5.99
C SER A 25 8.64 3.15 -5.43
N LYS A 26 9.42 2.09 -5.34
CA LYS A 26 10.78 2.16 -4.80
C LYS A 26 11.61 3.19 -5.56
N GLY A 27 12.27 4.05 -4.81
CA GLY A 27 13.12 5.10 -5.40
C GLY A 27 12.36 6.30 -5.91
N LEU A 28 11.03 6.30 -5.83
CA LEU A 28 10.19 7.41 -6.26
C LEU A 28 9.65 8.16 -5.06
N GLU A 29 9.38 9.45 -5.24
CA GLU A 29 8.75 10.26 -4.20
C GLU A 29 7.71 11.16 -4.81
N PHE A 30 6.66 11.44 -4.05
CA PHE A 30 5.53 12.26 -4.50
C PHE A 30 5.13 13.23 -3.38
N ASP A 31 4.61 14.37 -3.75
CA ASP A 31 4.14 15.34 -2.74
C ASP A 31 3.00 14.75 -1.91
N VAL A 32 2.05 14.11 -2.56
CA VAL A 32 0.88 13.52 -1.91
C VAL A 32 0.76 12.07 -2.31
N VAL A 33 0.62 11.19 -1.32
CA VAL A 33 0.48 9.75 -1.55
C VAL A 33 -0.77 9.24 -0.84
N PHE A 34 -1.56 8.45 -1.57
CA PHE A 34 -2.68 7.72 -1.02
C PHE A 34 -2.32 6.24 -1.05
N VAL A 35 -2.28 5.59 0.12
CA VAL A 35 -2.07 4.14 0.20
C VAL A 35 -3.40 3.50 0.54
N ALA A 36 -3.96 2.78 -0.42
CA ALA A 36 -5.25 2.11 -0.27
C ALA A 36 -5.06 0.64 0.12
N GLY A 37 -6.11 0.03 0.65
CA GLY A 37 -6.07 -1.39 0.99
C GLY A 37 -5.29 -1.70 2.26
N MET A 38 -5.24 -0.77 3.20
CA MET A 38 -4.54 -0.94 4.46
C MET A 38 -5.38 -1.72 5.46
N ALA A 39 -5.70 -2.97 5.10
CA ALA A 39 -6.51 -3.87 5.92
C ALA A 39 -5.73 -5.13 6.25
N GLU A 40 -5.97 -5.66 7.46
CA GLU A 40 -5.38 -6.95 7.87
C GLU A 40 -5.82 -8.05 6.89
N GLY A 41 -4.86 -8.86 6.45
CA GLY A 41 -5.10 -9.88 5.44
C GLY A 41 -4.83 -9.41 4.01
N VAL A 42 -4.75 -8.12 3.78
CA VAL A 42 -4.39 -7.53 2.48
C VAL A 42 -3.00 -6.90 2.58
N PHE A 43 -2.80 -6.08 3.58
CA PHE A 43 -1.49 -5.49 3.86
C PHE A 43 -1.36 -5.30 5.38
N PRO A 44 -0.76 -6.25 6.09
CA PRO A 44 0.00 -7.42 5.63
C PRO A 44 -0.89 -8.48 4.98
N ASP A 45 -0.33 -9.16 4.00
CA ASP A 45 -1.00 -10.24 3.28
C ASP A 45 -1.26 -11.42 4.24
N TYR A 46 -2.45 -12.02 4.16
CA TYR A 46 -2.82 -13.13 5.03
C TYR A 46 -1.86 -14.33 4.89
N ARG A 47 -1.26 -14.50 3.72
CA ARG A 47 -0.32 -15.59 3.47
C ARG A 47 1.01 -15.42 4.20
N ALA A 48 1.30 -14.20 4.66
CA ALA A 48 2.52 -13.91 5.42
C ALA A 48 2.32 -14.12 6.92
N LEU A 49 1.09 -14.17 7.39
CA LEU A 49 0.79 -14.30 8.82
C LEU A 49 1.37 -15.60 9.38
N GLY A 50 2.06 -15.47 10.51
CA GLY A 50 2.72 -16.62 11.15
C GLY A 50 4.06 -17.00 10.55
N LYS A 51 4.53 -16.30 9.53
CA LYS A 51 5.82 -16.54 8.88
C LYS A 51 6.71 -15.33 9.10
N ALA A 52 7.67 -15.47 10.00
CA ALA A 52 8.50 -14.34 10.45
C ALA A 52 9.22 -13.63 9.31
N LYS A 53 9.75 -14.39 8.36
CA LYS A 53 10.49 -13.81 7.22
C LYS A 53 9.57 -13.00 6.31
N GLU A 54 8.41 -13.54 5.98
CA GLU A 54 7.43 -12.89 5.13
C GLU A 54 6.84 -11.67 5.83
N MET A 55 6.61 -11.76 7.14
CA MET A 55 6.11 -10.61 7.89
C MET A 55 7.13 -9.48 7.97
N ALA A 56 8.42 -9.81 8.07
CA ALA A 56 9.48 -8.80 8.01
C ALA A 56 9.49 -8.11 6.65
N GLU A 57 9.24 -8.86 5.58
CA GLU A 57 9.14 -8.33 4.23
C GLU A 57 7.96 -7.36 4.10
N GLU A 58 6.80 -7.75 4.64
CA GLU A 58 5.61 -6.89 4.65
C GLU A 58 5.85 -5.60 5.42
N ALA A 59 6.56 -5.68 6.54
CA ALA A 59 6.89 -4.49 7.32
C ALA A 59 7.79 -3.54 6.53
N ARG A 60 8.77 -4.09 5.80
CA ARG A 60 9.62 -3.28 4.93
C ARG A 60 8.82 -2.61 3.82
N ASN A 61 7.88 -3.34 3.23
CA ASN A 61 7.00 -2.78 2.19
C ASN A 61 6.13 -1.65 2.75
N ALA A 62 5.63 -1.80 3.97
CA ALA A 62 4.86 -0.75 4.63
C ALA A 62 5.71 0.50 4.82
N PHE A 63 6.95 0.33 5.28
CA PHE A 63 7.88 1.45 5.45
C PHE A 63 8.13 2.16 4.12
N VAL A 64 8.36 1.39 3.05
CA VAL A 64 8.55 1.97 1.71
C VAL A 64 7.32 2.77 1.30
N ALA A 65 6.12 2.19 1.47
CA ALA A 65 4.87 2.86 1.06
C ALA A 65 4.70 4.21 1.76
N VAL A 66 4.87 4.24 3.08
CA VAL A 66 4.63 5.47 3.84
C VAL A 66 5.73 6.53 3.61
N THR A 67 6.92 6.09 3.24
CA THR A 67 8.04 7.02 3.00
C THR A 67 8.09 7.56 1.58
N ARG A 68 7.12 7.21 0.72
CA ARG A 68 7.06 7.79 -0.64
C ARG A 68 6.49 9.19 -0.65
N SER A 69 5.83 9.62 0.41
CA SER A 69 5.24 10.96 0.48
C SER A 69 6.24 11.98 1.02
N LYS A 70 6.29 13.13 0.37
CA LYS A 70 7.13 14.24 0.83
C LYS A 70 6.36 15.19 1.73
N ARG A 71 5.04 15.32 1.54
CA ARG A 71 4.22 16.30 2.25
C ARG A 71 3.01 15.69 2.94
N LEU A 72 2.18 14.96 2.20
CA LEU A 72 0.92 14.43 2.72
C LEU A 72 0.79 12.95 2.42
N LEU A 73 0.36 12.22 3.42
CA LEU A 73 0.13 10.78 3.31
C LEU A 73 -1.29 10.48 3.79
N TYR A 74 -2.07 9.82 2.93
CA TYR A 74 -3.40 9.36 3.27
C TYR A 74 -3.42 7.83 3.24
N LEU A 75 -3.87 7.25 4.34
CA LEU A 75 -3.98 5.79 4.46
C LEU A 75 -5.46 5.45 4.56
N SER A 76 -5.89 4.46 3.80
CA SER A 76 -7.30 4.07 3.81
C SER A 76 -7.46 2.56 3.75
N TYR A 77 -8.61 2.09 4.21
CA TYR A 77 -8.99 0.69 4.10
C TYR A 77 -10.49 0.59 3.91
N PRO A 78 -10.97 -0.42 3.17
CA PRO A 78 -12.40 -0.64 3.05
C PRO A 78 -12.93 -1.29 4.32
N ARG A 79 -14.04 -0.80 4.85
CA ARG A 79 -14.68 -1.43 6.02
C ARG A 79 -15.32 -2.75 5.66
N LEU A 80 -15.84 -2.84 4.43
CA LEU A 80 -16.44 -4.06 3.89
C LEU A 80 -15.73 -4.41 2.60
N ARG A 81 -15.51 -5.70 2.38
CA ARG A 81 -14.89 -6.18 1.17
C ARG A 81 -15.68 -7.36 0.63
N ARG A 82 -16.06 -7.27 -0.65
CA ARG A 82 -16.67 -8.38 -1.35
C ARG A 82 -15.61 -9.37 -1.75
N MET A 83 -15.75 -10.61 -1.28
CA MET A 83 -14.80 -11.66 -1.58
C MET A 83 -15.09 -12.26 -2.96
N PRO A 84 -14.07 -12.89 -3.60
CA PRO A 84 -14.28 -13.49 -4.92
C PRO A 84 -15.39 -14.53 -4.98
N TRP A 85 -15.71 -15.17 -3.85
CA TRP A 85 -16.79 -16.17 -3.76
C TRP A 85 -18.14 -15.56 -3.42
N GLY A 86 -18.27 -14.24 -3.44
CA GLY A 86 -19.53 -13.54 -3.33
C GLY A 86 -19.91 -13.00 -1.95
N ASP A 87 -19.28 -13.51 -0.90
CA ASP A 87 -19.55 -13.04 0.46
C ASP A 87 -18.92 -11.67 0.70
N THR A 88 -19.55 -10.89 1.60
CA THR A 88 -18.99 -9.61 2.05
C THR A 88 -18.45 -9.79 3.45
N LYS A 89 -17.19 -9.41 3.65
CA LYS A 89 -16.54 -9.51 4.96
C LYS A 89 -16.18 -8.15 5.52
N LEU A 90 -16.36 -8.04 6.84
CA LEU A 90 -15.90 -6.88 7.58
C LEU A 90 -14.38 -6.90 7.63
N GLN A 91 -13.77 -5.78 7.32
CA GLN A 91 -12.31 -5.65 7.32
C GLN A 91 -11.85 -4.97 8.60
N GLN A 92 -10.65 -5.32 9.05
CA GLN A 92 -9.98 -4.64 10.15
C GLN A 92 -8.87 -3.76 9.59
N PRO A 93 -8.63 -2.59 10.16
CA PRO A 93 -7.51 -1.76 9.70
C PRO A 93 -6.19 -2.46 9.90
N SER A 94 -5.28 -2.26 8.95
CA SER A 94 -3.93 -2.80 9.00
C SER A 94 -3.22 -2.39 10.29
N ARG A 95 -2.41 -3.29 10.83
CA ARG A 95 -1.54 -2.97 11.97
C ARG A 95 -0.61 -1.80 11.65
N TYR A 96 -0.24 -1.64 10.39
CA TYR A 96 0.62 -0.54 9.95
C TYR A 96 -0.14 0.79 9.95
N LEU A 97 -1.41 0.75 9.59
CA LEU A 97 -2.27 1.93 9.67
C LEU A 97 -2.45 2.34 11.12
N LYS A 98 -2.72 1.37 12.00
CA LYS A 98 -2.87 1.64 13.44
C LYS A 98 -1.60 2.24 14.03
N ALA A 99 -0.43 1.78 13.59
CA ALA A 99 0.84 2.29 14.07
C ALA A 99 1.06 3.76 13.70
N CYS A 100 0.41 4.25 12.64
CA CYS A 100 0.49 5.65 12.21
C CYS A 100 -0.54 6.54 12.90
N MET A 101 -1.48 5.97 13.64
CA MET A 101 -2.51 6.73 14.34
C MET A 101 -2.00 7.18 15.70
N PRO A 102 -2.35 8.42 16.11
CA PRO A 102 -1.99 8.92 17.45
C PRO A 102 -2.69 8.16 18.58
#